data_737ffe45639e800a0636924e0538a04f
#
_entry.id   737ffe45639e800a0636924e0538a04f
#
_cell.length_a   1.000
_cell.length_b   1.000
_cell.length_c   1.000
_cell.angle_alpha   90.00
_cell.angle_beta   90.00
_cell.angle_gamma   90.00
#
_symmetry.space_group_name_H-M   'P 1'
#
loop_
_entity.id
_entity.type
_entity.pdbx_description
1 polymer ?
#
loop_
_entity_poly.entity_id
_entity_poly.type
_entity_poly.pdbx_seq_one_letter_code
_entity_poly.pdbx_strand_id
1 'polypeptide(L)'
;MNAYKSPNTQFTKAKGRNPWITVGAICGLLAVGFGAFGAHGLEDYFAELSKTDPVLAVKRLGNWRTAAQYQMHHSLAIVAAGLLIHCSGSRLAGYAAACFTVGILIFSGCLYTLVLTEVRVWGAPVFLGGLGFMAGWILLAIAGLQGGSTSPEENPPTTGADQ
;
A
#
# COMPACT_ATOMS: atom_id res chain seq x y z
N MET A 1 10.55 41.87 -39.90
CA MET A 1 11.41 41.02 -39.04
C MET A 1 10.55 40.61 -37.85
N ASN A 2 9.88 39.41 -37.95
CA ASN A 2 9.02 38.94 -36.88
C ASN A 2 9.87 38.17 -35.85
N ALA A 3 9.97 38.73 -34.64
CA ALA A 3 10.60 38.05 -33.52
C ALA A 3 9.75 36.86 -33.12
N TYR A 4 10.25 35.62 -33.35
CA TYR A 4 9.70 34.37 -32.87
C TYR A 4 9.76 34.37 -31.33
N LYS A 5 8.60 34.52 -30.69
CA LYS A 5 8.46 34.43 -29.24
C LYS A 5 8.52 32.94 -28.89
N SER A 6 9.65 32.47 -28.36
CA SER A 6 9.82 31.09 -27.92
C SER A 6 8.75 30.71 -26.89
N PRO A 7 8.17 29.50 -26.98
CA PRO A 7 7.22 29.02 -25.96
C PRO A 7 7.92 28.96 -24.61
N ASN A 8 7.31 29.64 -23.64
CA ASN A 8 7.77 29.66 -22.25
C ASN A 8 7.72 28.25 -21.68
N THR A 9 8.84 27.57 -21.69
CA THR A 9 8.98 26.23 -21.09
C THR A 9 8.94 26.41 -19.57
N GLN A 10 7.73 26.44 -19.01
CA GLN A 10 7.53 26.36 -17.58
C GLN A 10 8.04 24.96 -17.16
N PHE A 11 9.28 24.89 -16.68
CA PHE A 11 9.78 23.72 -15.98
C PHE A 11 8.86 23.52 -14.77
N THR A 12 7.94 22.53 -14.87
CA THR A 12 7.12 22.11 -13.74
C THR A 12 8.07 21.69 -12.62
N LYS A 13 8.04 22.47 -11.54
CA LYS A 13 8.82 22.22 -10.32
C LYS A 13 8.64 20.77 -9.94
N ALA A 14 9.72 19.98 -9.93
CA ALA A 14 9.67 18.57 -9.59
C ALA A 14 8.91 18.40 -8.26
N LYS A 15 7.75 17.76 -8.32
CA LYS A 15 6.90 17.50 -7.16
C LYS A 15 7.73 16.66 -6.19
N GLY A 16 7.88 17.11 -4.95
CA GLY A 16 8.78 16.51 -3.96
C GLY A 16 8.62 14.99 -3.86
N ARG A 17 9.69 14.29 -3.45
CA ARG A 17 9.75 12.83 -3.31
C ARG A 17 8.62 12.36 -2.39
N ASN A 18 7.80 11.45 -2.88
CA ASN A 18 6.76 10.81 -2.08
C ASN A 18 7.30 9.49 -1.51
N PRO A 19 7.51 9.38 -0.20
CA PRO A 19 8.10 8.18 0.41
C PRO A 19 7.18 6.96 0.34
N TRP A 20 5.87 7.13 0.17
CA TRP A 20 4.92 6.04 0.24
C TRP A 20 5.06 5.02 -0.89
N ILE A 21 5.45 5.47 -2.09
CA ILE A 21 5.75 4.54 -3.21
C ILE A 21 6.92 3.63 -2.83
N THR A 22 7.97 4.21 -2.24
CA THR A 22 9.14 3.43 -1.78
C THR A 22 8.77 2.47 -0.65
N VAL A 23 7.99 2.92 0.33
CA VAL A 23 7.51 2.08 1.44
C VAL A 23 6.70 0.91 0.90
N GLY A 24 5.73 1.17 0.01
CA GLY A 24 4.93 0.11 -0.61
C GLY A 24 5.78 -0.89 -1.41
N ALA A 25 6.75 -0.40 -2.18
CA ALA A 25 7.65 -1.26 -2.95
C ALA A 25 8.52 -2.16 -2.05
N ILE A 26 9.06 -1.62 -0.94
CA ILE A 26 9.82 -2.40 0.04
C ILE A 26 8.92 -3.45 0.71
N CYS A 27 7.71 -3.06 1.14
CA CYS A 27 6.76 -4.03 1.71
C CYS A 27 6.40 -5.14 0.72
N GLY A 28 6.24 -4.81 -0.57
CA GLY A 28 5.99 -5.78 -1.63
C GLY A 28 7.16 -6.74 -1.86
N LEU A 29 8.39 -6.21 -1.90
CA LEU A 29 9.60 -7.03 -1.98
C LEU A 29 9.67 -8.04 -0.82
N LEU A 30 9.42 -7.57 0.40
CA LEU A 30 9.41 -8.43 1.58
C LEU A 30 8.28 -9.47 1.51
N ALA A 31 7.09 -9.12 0.96
CA ALA A 31 6.01 -10.06 0.79
C ALA A 31 6.37 -11.22 -0.16
N VAL A 32 7.07 -10.92 -1.27
CA VAL A 32 7.61 -11.95 -2.17
C VAL A 32 8.63 -12.82 -1.44
N GLY A 33 9.56 -12.21 -0.71
CA GLY A 33 10.58 -12.92 0.06
C GLY A 33 9.97 -13.86 1.11
N PHE A 34 9.02 -13.37 1.91
CA PHE A 34 8.32 -14.20 2.91
C PHE A 34 7.44 -15.27 2.26
N GLY A 35 6.83 -14.98 1.11
CA GLY A 35 6.10 -15.98 0.33
C GLY A 35 7.00 -17.12 -0.13
N ALA A 36 8.16 -16.81 -0.71
CA ALA A 36 9.15 -17.79 -1.14
C ALA A 36 9.75 -18.56 0.05
N PHE A 37 10.05 -17.88 1.16
CA PHE A 37 10.53 -18.52 2.39
C PHE A 37 9.51 -19.51 2.95
N GLY A 38 8.21 -19.16 2.94
CA GLY A 38 7.15 -20.06 3.36
C GLY A 38 6.99 -21.29 2.46
N ALA A 39 7.27 -21.15 1.16
CA ALA A 39 7.16 -22.25 0.21
C ALA A 39 8.36 -23.20 0.24
N HIS A 40 9.56 -22.68 0.49
CA HIS A 40 10.81 -23.45 0.38
C HIS A 40 11.58 -23.52 1.71
N GLY A 41 11.67 -22.42 2.46
CA GLY A 41 12.44 -22.37 3.72
C GLY A 41 11.74 -23.04 4.90
N LEU A 42 10.41 -23.21 4.85
CA LEU A 42 9.62 -23.86 5.91
C LEU A 42 9.08 -25.22 5.48
N GLU A 43 9.51 -25.76 4.35
CA GLU A 43 9.01 -27.03 3.82
C GLU A 43 9.25 -28.19 4.81
N ASP A 44 10.47 -28.36 5.28
CA ASP A 44 10.84 -29.42 6.24
C ASP A 44 10.10 -29.26 7.57
N TYR A 45 9.93 -28.02 8.05
CA TYR A 45 9.19 -27.72 9.27
C TYR A 45 7.73 -28.16 9.16
N PHE A 46 7.06 -27.84 8.06
CA PHE A 46 5.68 -28.23 7.85
C PHE A 46 5.52 -29.73 7.56
N ALA A 47 6.50 -30.33 6.88
CA ALA A 47 6.51 -31.79 6.65
C ALA A 47 6.63 -32.55 7.97
N GLU A 48 7.53 -32.12 8.88
CA GLU A 48 7.68 -32.76 10.19
C GLU A 48 6.45 -32.55 11.07
N LEU A 49 5.93 -31.33 11.14
CA LEU A 49 4.71 -31.03 11.88
C LEU A 49 3.51 -31.85 11.38
N SER A 50 3.43 -32.08 10.05
CA SER A 50 2.36 -32.86 9.44
C SER A 50 2.35 -34.36 9.89
N LYS A 51 3.50 -34.88 10.29
CA LYS A 51 3.57 -36.26 10.82
C LYS A 51 2.95 -36.38 12.21
N THR A 52 3.02 -35.31 13.01
CA THR A 52 2.53 -35.30 14.41
C THR A 52 1.15 -34.70 14.54
N ASP A 53 0.90 -33.57 13.86
CA ASP A 53 -0.39 -32.87 13.84
C ASP A 53 -0.67 -32.26 12.45
N PRO A 54 -1.27 -33.05 11.53
CA PRO A 54 -1.54 -32.57 10.17
C PRO A 54 -2.53 -31.40 10.12
N VAL A 55 -3.47 -31.30 11.08
CA VAL A 55 -4.44 -30.20 11.13
C VAL A 55 -3.74 -28.89 11.50
N LEU A 56 -2.84 -28.95 12.47
CA LEU A 56 -2.06 -27.80 12.88
C LEU A 56 -1.09 -27.35 11.78
N ALA A 57 -0.46 -28.30 11.07
CA ALA A 57 0.43 -28.01 9.95
C ALA A 57 -0.30 -27.21 8.85
N VAL A 58 -1.48 -27.68 8.43
CA VAL A 58 -2.31 -26.98 7.44
C VAL A 58 -2.71 -25.58 7.91
N LYS A 59 -3.13 -25.44 9.18
CA LYS A 59 -3.52 -24.16 9.77
C LYS A 59 -2.36 -23.17 9.78
N ARG A 60 -1.16 -23.60 10.18
CA ARG A 60 0.03 -22.73 10.24
C ARG A 60 0.50 -22.31 8.85
N LEU A 61 0.54 -23.25 7.90
CA LEU A 61 0.84 -22.92 6.51
C LEU A 61 -0.19 -21.92 5.95
N GLY A 62 -1.48 -22.12 6.26
CA GLY A 62 -2.54 -21.18 5.91
C GLY A 62 -2.30 -19.79 6.50
N ASN A 63 -1.94 -19.68 7.77
CA ASN A 63 -1.61 -18.39 8.41
C ASN A 63 -0.42 -17.70 7.75
N TRP A 64 0.64 -18.45 7.42
CA TRP A 64 1.80 -17.89 6.72
C TRP A 64 1.43 -17.32 5.35
N ARG A 65 0.69 -18.11 4.54
CA ARG A 65 0.21 -17.69 3.23
C ARG A 65 -0.69 -16.46 3.31
N THR A 66 -1.62 -16.45 4.27
CA THR A 66 -2.49 -15.30 4.53
C THR A 66 -1.67 -14.06 4.85
N ALA A 67 -0.64 -14.17 5.71
CA ALA A 67 0.23 -13.06 6.04
C ALA A 67 0.91 -12.47 4.80
N ALA A 68 1.51 -13.32 3.96
CA ALA A 68 2.22 -12.89 2.75
C ALA A 68 1.27 -12.27 1.71
N GLN A 69 0.09 -12.84 1.52
CA GLN A 69 -0.92 -12.31 0.60
C GLN A 69 -1.45 -10.95 1.04
N TYR A 70 -1.82 -10.80 2.32
CA TYR A 70 -2.31 -9.52 2.84
C TYR A 70 -1.22 -8.45 2.81
N GLN A 71 0.03 -8.81 3.13
CA GLN A 71 1.17 -7.92 2.98
C GLN A 71 1.31 -7.44 1.53
N MET A 72 1.24 -8.33 0.54
CA MET A 72 1.35 -7.97 -0.87
C MET A 72 0.19 -7.07 -1.31
N HIS A 73 -1.07 -7.44 -1.00
CA HIS A 73 -2.23 -6.64 -1.40
C HIS A 73 -2.16 -5.21 -0.85
N HIS A 74 -1.80 -5.07 0.42
CA HIS A 74 -1.74 -3.75 1.05
C HIS A 74 -0.46 -2.98 0.70
N SER A 75 0.61 -3.66 0.29
CA SER A 75 1.78 -3.02 -0.31
C SER A 75 1.42 -2.31 -1.62
N LEU A 76 0.64 -2.97 -2.47
CA LEU A 76 0.11 -2.36 -3.69
C LEU A 76 -0.85 -1.20 -3.38
N ALA A 77 -1.67 -1.31 -2.33
CA ALA A 77 -2.53 -0.23 -1.88
C ALA A 77 -1.74 0.99 -1.38
N ILE A 78 -0.60 0.78 -0.70
CA ILE A 78 0.34 1.86 -0.32
C ILE A 78 0.91 2.55 -1.56
N VAL A 79 1.32 1.78 -2.57
CA VAL A 79 1.81 2.35 -3.84
C VAL A 79 0.72 3.17 -4.52
N ALA A 80 -0.52 2.65 -4.60
CA ALA A 80 -1.66 3.36 -5.18
C ALA A 80 -1.97 4.67 -4.43
N ALA A 81 -1.97 4.64 -3.08
CA ALA A 81 -2.11 5.83 -2.25
C ALA A 81 -0.97 6.83 -2.52
N GLY A 82 0.27 6.35 -2.65
CA GLY A 82 1.42 7.16 -3.03
C GLY A 82 1.26 7.84 -4.37
N LEU A 83 0.76 7.14 -5.39
CA LEU A 83 0.46 7.72 -6.70
C LEU A 83 -0.66 8.77 -6.60
N LEU A 84 -1.71 8.52 -5.83
CA LEU A 84 -2.79 9.48 -5.61
C LEU A 84 -2.28 10.76 -4.93
N ILE A 85 -1.40 10.65 -3.93
CA ILE A 85 -0.73 11.81 -3.33
C ILE A 85 0.09 12.57 -4.38
N HIS A 86 0.81 11.84 -5.24
CA HIS A 86 1.62 12.46 -6.28
C HIS A 86 0.76 13.26 -7.28
N CYS A 87 -0.40 12.73 -7.67
CA CYS A 87 -1.30 13.37 -8.63
C CYS A 87 -2.12 14.51 -8.01
N SER A 88 -2.75 14.28 -6.84
CA SER A 88 -3.74 15.20 -6.26
C SER A 88 -3.25 15.96 -5.02
N GLY A 89 -2.14 15.55 -4.40
CA GLY A 89 -1.69 16.11 -3.12
C GLY A 89 -2.56 15.71 -1.91
N SER A 90 -3.42 14.70 -2.05
CA SER A 90 -4.40 14.29 -1.04
C SER A 90 -3.73 13.86 0.28
N ARG A 91 -4.08 14.55 1.38
CA ARG A 91 -3.64 14.18 2.74
C ARG A 91 -4.31 12.88 3.22
N LEU A 92 -5.57 12.64 2.79
CA LEU A 92 -6.29 11.42 3.14
C LEU A 92 -5.61 10.18 2.58
N ALA A 93 -5.09 10.25 1.35
CA ALA A 93 -4.29 9.17 0.78
C ALA A 93 -3.01 8.90 1.60
N GLY A 94 -2.43 9.94 2.22
CA GLY A 94 -1.30 9.78 3.15
C GLY A 94 -1.69 9.02 4.42
N TYR A 95 -2.82 9.35 5.02
CA TYR A 95 -3.35 8.60 6.17
C TYR A 95 -3.73 7.17 5.80
N ALA A 96 -4.29 6.94 4.61
CA ALA A 96 -4.56 5.59 4.10
C ALA A 96 -3.29 4.75 4.01
N ALA A 97 -2.22 5.30 3.42
CA ALA A 97 -0.92 4.64 3.31
C ALA A 97 -0.33 4.30 4.70
N ALA A 98 -0.45 5.21 5.68
CA ALA A 98 -0.04 4.96 7.05
C ALA A 98 -0.85 3.82 7.70
N CYS A 99 -2.18 3.82 7.54
CA CYS A 99 -3.05 2.76 8.05
C CYS A 99 -2.69 1.39 7.44
N PHE A 100 -2.44 1.32 6.14
CA PHE A 100 -1.99 0.08 5.49
C PHE A 100 -0.63 -0.39 6.02
N THR A 101 0.32 0.53 6.20
CA THR A 101 1.66 0.19 6.72
C THR A 101 1.57 -0.37 8.14
N VAL A 102 0.85 0.29 9.04
CA VAL A 102 0.61 -0.18 10.41
C VAL A 102 -0.16 -1.50 10.41
N GLY A 103 -1.17 -1.61 9.54
CA GLY A 103 -1.93 -2.85 9.34
C GLY A 103 -1.04 -4.03 8.94
N ILE A 104 -0.10 -3.85 8.00
CA ILE A 104 0.88 -4.88 7.59
C ILE A 104 1.73 -5.30 8.79
N LEU A 105 2.28 -4.34 9.54
CA LEU A 105 3.15 -4.62 10.67
C LEU A 105 2.42 -5.44 11.75
N ILE A 106 1.17 -5.10 12.05
CA ILE A 106 0.39 -5.79 13.07
C ILE A 106 -0.16 -7.11 12.52
N PHE A 107 -0.87 -7.10 11.38
CA PHE A 107 -1.55 -8.28 10.84
C PHE A 107 -0.55 -9.33 10.38
N SER A 108 0.26 -9.00 9.38
CA SER A 108 1.20 -9.95 8.78
C SER A 108 2.35 -10.27 9.73
N GLY A 109 2.88 -9.27 10.44
CA GLY A 109 3.93 -9.45 11.43
C GLY A 109 3.51 -10.40 12.55
N CYS A 110 2.31 -10.24 13.12
CA CYS A 110 1.81 -11.14 14.16
C CYS A 110 1.54 -12.55 13.65
N LEU A 111 1.03 -12.71 12.41
CA LEU A 111 0.84 -14.04 11.82
C LEU A 111 2.17 -14.77 11.56
N TYR A 112 3.20 -14.07 11.05
CA TYR A 112 4.53 -14.66 10.90
C TYR A 112 5.12 -15.07 12.24
N THR A 113 5.03 -14.18 13.24
CA THR A 113 5.52 -14.47 14.60
C THR A 113 4.76 -15.64 15.23
N LEU A 114 3.43 -15.72 15.06
CA LEU A 114 2.62 -16.83 15.53
C LEU A 114 3.09 -18.18 14.95
N VAL A 115 3.43 -18.22 13.66
CA VAL A 115 3.88 -19.45 13.01
C VAL A 115 5.27 -19.84 13.48
N LEU A 116 6.21 -18.88 13.60
CA LEU A 116 7.60 -19.14 13.94
C LEU A 116 7.81 -19.44 15.43
N THR A 117 7.04 -18.78 16.32
CA THR A 117 7.22 -18.94 17.78
C THR A 117 6.26 -19.92 18.41
N GLU A 118 5.20 -20.30 17.69
CA GLU A 118 4.11 -21.18 18.17
C GLU A 118 3.28 -20.57 19.33
N VAL A 119 3.57 -19.34 19.71
CA VAL A 119 2.94 -18.65 20.85
C VAL A 119 1.61 -18.04 20.42
N ARG A 120 0.50 -18.63 20.91
CA ARG A 120 -0.88 -18.26 20.49
C ARG A 120 -1.28 -16.82 20.77
N VAL A 121 -0.61 -16.14 21.70
CA VAL A 121 -0.92 -14.74 22.05
C VAL A 121 -0.79 -13.81 20.84
N TRP A 122 0.09 -14.11 19.89
CA TRP A 122 0.26 -13.32 18.67
C TRP A 122 -0.95 -13.35 17.73
N GLY A 123 -1.89 -14.25 17.94
CA GLY A 123 -3.15 -14.28 17.20
C GLY A 123 -4.12 -13.16 17.58
N ALA A 124 -4.05 -12.64 18.81
CA ALA A 124 -4.98 -11.61 19.29
C ALA A 124 -4.83 -10.25 18.59
N PRO A 125 -3.60 -9.69 18.42
CA PRO A 125 -3.43 -8.40 17.74
C PRO A 125 -3.76 -8.42 16.25
N VAL A 126 -3.79 -9.59 15.59
CA VAL A 126 -4.10 -9.72 14.16
C VAL A 126 -5.39 -9.00 13.78
N PHE A 127 -6.42 -9.08 14.63
CA PHE A 127 -7.69 -8.40 14.42
C PHE A 127 -7.53 -6.87 14.31
N LEU A 128 -6.68 -6.26 15.14
CA LEU A 128 -6.42 -4.81 15.09
C LEU A 128 -5.75 -4.41 13.78
N GLY A 129 -4.84 -5.25 13.27
CA GLY A 129 -4.23 -5.04 11.96
C GLY A 129 -5.26 -5.06 10.83
N GLY A 130 -6.25 -5.97 10.91
CA GLY A 130 -7.38 -6.03 9.98
C GLY A 130 -8.24 -4.76 10.01
N LEU A 131 -8.52 -4.21 11.18
CA LEU A 131 -9.21 -2.91 11.32
C LEU A 131 -8.40 -1.77 10.68
N GLY A 132 -7.08 -1.79 10.83
CA GLY A 132 -6.18 -0.84 10.14
C GLY A 132 -6.31 -0.89 8.63
N PHE A 133 -6.41 -2.07 8.05
CA PHE A 133 -6.66 -2.24 6.61
C PHE A 133 -8.01 -1.67 6.19
N MET A 134 -9.08 -1.97 6.93
CA MET A 134 -10.42 -1.44 6.65
C MET A 134 -10.42 0.11 6.69
N ALA A 135 -9.83 0.70 7.72
CA ALA A 135 -9.68 2.15 7.83
C ALA A 135 -8.90 2.73 6.63
N GLY A 136 -7.81 2.08 6.24
CA GLY A 136 -7.02 2.47 5.07
C GLY A 136 -7.83 2.49 3.78
N TRP A 137 -8.65 1.45 3.53
CA TRP A 137 -9.49 1.38 2.34
C TRP A 137 -10.60 2.45 2.35
N ILE A 138 -11.21 2.74 3.50
CA ILE A 138 -12.22 3.81 3.63
C ILE A 138 -11.58 5.16 3.30
N LEU A 139 -10.42 5.47 3.89
CA LEU A 139 -9.70 6.72 3.64
C LEU A 139 -9.28 6.86 2.18
N LEU A 140 -8.83 5.78 1.56
CA LEU A 140 -8.42 5.78 0.15
C LEU A 140 -9.62 6.02 -0.78
N ALA A 141 -10.77 5.40 -0.49
CA ALA A 141 -12.01 5.62 -1.23
C ALA A 141 -12.46 7.08 -1.16
N ILE A 142 -12.47 7.68 0.05
CA ILE A 142 -12.83 9.09 0.25
C ILE A 142 -11.83 10.00 -0.50
N ALA A 143 -10.53 9.70 -0.43
CA ALA A 143 -9.50 10.46 -1.15
C ALA A 143 -9.71 10.43 -2.66
N GLY A 144 -10.12 9.29 -3.22
CA GLY A 144 -10.43 9.13 -4.63
C GLY A 144 -11.64 9.99 -5.08
N LEU A 145 -12.68 10.04 -4.25
CA LEU A 145 -13.87 10.87 -4.53
C LEU A 145 -13.56 12.38 -4.54
N GLN A 146 -12.62 12.83 -3.71
CA GLN A 146 -12.22 14.24 -3.62
C GLN A 146 -11.29 14.68 -4.76
N GLY A 147 -10.57 13.76 -5.41
CA GLY A 147 -9.63 14.06 -6.48
C GLY A 147 -10.29 14.41 -7.83
N GLY A 148 -11.61 14.30 -7.97
CA GLY A 148 -12.35 14.50 -9.22
C GLY A 148 -12.81 15.93 -9.52
N SER A 149 -12.61 16.91 -8.64
CA SER A 149 -13.03 18.31 -8.85
C SER A 149 -11.90 19.15 -9.45
N THR A 150 -11.57 18.91 -10.71
CA THR A 150 -10.92 19.94 -11.54
C THR A 150 -12.03 20.90 -11.96
N SER A 151 -12.05 22.09 -11.36
CA SER A 151 -12.86 23.21 -11.86
C SER A 151 -12.50 23.41 -13.34
N PRO A 152 -13.48 23.64 -14.24
CA PRO A 152 -13.18 24.07 -15.60
C PRO A 152 -12.32 25.33 -15.50
N GLU A 153 -11.20 25.36 -16.19
CA GLU A 153 -10.37 26.55 -16.37
C GLU A 153 -11.27 27.59 -17.05
N GLU A 154 -11.69 28.58 -16.27
CA GLU A 154 -12.45 29.74 -16.76
C GLU A 154 -11.50 30.51 -17.69
N ASN A 155 -11.70 30.30 -18.99
CA ASN A 155 -11.00 31.08 -20.03
C ASN A 155 -11.27 32.56 -19.73
N PRO A 156 -10.25 33.41 -19.53
CA PRO A 156 -10.48 34.84 -19.35
C PRO A 156 -11.17 35.39 -20.61
N PRO A 157 -12.17 36.25 -20.44
CA PRO A 157 -12.89 36.81 -21.56
C PRO A 157 -11.90 37.50 -22.51
N THR A 158 -11.93 37.07 -23.77
CA THR A 158 -11.22 37.77 -24.86
C THR A 158 -11.81 39.15 -24.96
N THR A 159 -11.12 40.13 -24.38
CA THR A 159 -11.46 41.54 -24.57
C THR A 159 -11.26 41.85 -26.03
N GLY A 160 -12.36 41.88 -26.77
CA GLY A 160 -12.39 42.43 -28.12
C GLY A 160 -12.00 43.90 -28.07
N ALA A 161 -10.85 44.21 -28.61
CA ALA A 161 -10.48 45.56 -28.95
C ALA A 161 -10.84 45.76 -30.43
N ASP A 162 -12.15 46.08 -30.64
CA ASP A 162 -12.58 46.79 -31.84
C ASP A 162 -12.67 48.28 -31.46
N GLN A 163 -11.72 49.07 -31.92
CA GLN A 163 -11.88 50.42 -32.47
C GLN A 163 -10.55 50.93 -33.03
#